data_b91aabb59041cc8e621e00b0531873d2
#
_entry.id   b91aabb59041cc8e621e00b0531873d2
#
_cell.length_a   1.000
_cell.length_b   1.000
_cell.length_c   1.000
_cell.angle_alpha   90.00
_cell.angle_beta   90.00
_cell.angle_gamma   90.00
#
_symmetry.space_group_name_H-M   'P 1'
#
loop_
_entity.id
_entity.type
_entity.pdbx_description
1 polymer ?
#
loop_
_entity_poly.entity_id
_entity_poly.type
_entity_poly.pdbx_seq_one_letter_code
_entity_poly.pdbx_strand_id
1 'polypeptide(L)'
;MKVFLYIIRGISSGKNYVGITNNLERRLNEHRSGQAKGGQVIGDFQLLHTEEFTDYETAREREIFLKSGQGRQWINKTILKTRPARGG
;
A
#
# COMPACT_ATOMS: atom_id res chain seq x y z
N MET A 1 5.64 -12.35 -16.33
CA MET A 1 4.65 -12.11 -15.26
C MET A 1 4.99 -10.81 -14.55
N LYS A 2 3.98 -10.05 -14.23
CA LYS A 2 4.17 -8.82 -13.47
C LYS A 2 3.49 -8.94 -12.12
N VAL A 3 4.18 -8.52 -11.09
CA VAL A 3 3.64 -8.45 -9.75
C VAL A 3 3.73 -7.01 -9.30
N PHE A 4 2.64 -6.48 -8.77
CA PHE A 4 2.59 -5.09 -8.34
C PHE A 4 2.55 -5.02 -6.83
N LEU A 5 3.35 -4.13 -6.30
CA LEU A 5 3.23 -3.73 -4.91
C LEU A 5 2.44 -2.43 -4.89
N TYR A 6 1.52 -2.32 -3.97
CA TYR A 6 0.73 -1.09 -3.87
C TYR A 6 0.66 -0.63 -2.43
N ILE A 7 0.55 0.67 -2.27
CA ILE A 7 0.34 1.28 -0.96
C ILE A 7 -0.90 2.13 -1.09
N ILE A 8 -1.89 1.85 -0.25
CA ILE A 8 -3.13 2.62 -0.23
C ILE A 8 -3.34 3.16 1.18
N ARG A 9 -4.07 4.25 1.26
CA ARG A 9 -4.37 4.89 2.53
C ARG A 9 -5.88 5.01 2.65
N GLY A 10 -6.43 4.43 3.71
CA GLY A 10 -7.85 4.56 3.98
C GLY A 10 -8.18 5.99 4.34
N ILE A 11 -9.22 6.53 3.72
CA ILE A 11 -9.57 7.92 3.93
C ILE A 11 -10.12 8.13 5.33
N SER A 12 -11.01 7.24 5.75
CA SER A 12 -11.61 7.36 7.08
C SER A 12 -10.62 7.04 8.19
N SER A 13 -9.85 5.98 8.03
CA SER A 13 -8.98 5.51 9.11
C SER A 13 -7.63 6.20 9.13
N GLY A 14 -7.19 6.72 7.98
CA GLY A 14 -5.86 7.29 7.87
C GLY A 14 -4.75 6.25 7.91
N LYS A 15 -5.09 4.97 7.82
CA LYS A 15 -4.11 3.90 7.90
C LYS A 15 -3.59 3.54 6.52
N ASN A 16 -2.32 3.19 6.47
CA ASN A 16 -1.68 2.75 5.24
C ASN A 16 -1.72 1.22 5.15
N TYR A 17 -1.94 0.73 3.95
CA TYR A 17 -1.97 -0.71 3.69
C TYR A 17 -1.01 -1.00 2.54
N VAL A 18 -0.20 -2.03 2.71
CA VAL A 18 0.77 -2.46 1.71
C VAL A 18 0.42 -3.87 1.29
N GLY A 19 0.35 -4.11 -0.01
CA GLY A 19 0.05 -5.43 -0.52
C GLY A 19 0.72 -5.69 -1.85
N ILE A 20 0.66 -6.94 -2.29
CA ILE A 20 1.17 -7.33 -3.60
C ILE A 20 0.09 -8.10 -4.34
N THR A 21 0.09 -7.98 -5.66
CA THR A 21 -0.91 -8.63 -6.48
C THR A 21 -0.41 -8.76 -7.90
N ASN A 22 -0.90 -9.75 -8.62
CA ASN A 22 -0.60 -9.85 -10.04
C ASN A 22 -1.66 -9.16 -10.91
N ASN A 23 -2.66 -8.56 -10.28
CA ASN A 23 -3.70 -7.83 -11.01
C ASN A 23 -4.13 -6.65 -10.15
N LEU A 24 -3.49 -5.53 -10.38
CA LEU A 24 -3.68 -4.35 -9.54
C LEU A 24 -5.10 -3.83 -9.60
N GLU A 25 -5.66 -3.74 -10.80
CA GLU A 25 -7.00 -3.20 -10.97
C GLU A 25 -8.02 -4.04 -10.23
N ARG A 26 -7.96 -5.35 -10.39
CA ARG A 26 -8.89 -6.25 -9.71
C ARG A 26 -8.75 -6.13 -8.20
N ARG A 27 -7.51 -6.08 -7.72
CA ARG A 27 -7.28 -6.03 -6.27
C ARG A 27 -7.80 -4.73 -5.66
N LEU A 28 -7.58 -3.63 -6.35
CA LEU A 28 -8.07 -2.35 -5.85
C LEU A 28 -9.60 -2.32 -5.85
N ASN A 29 -10.22 -2.91 -6.86
CA ASN A 29 -11.67 -3.01 -6.90
C ASN A 29 -12.20 -3.87 -5.76
N GLU A 30 -11.51 -4.96 -5.42
CA GLU A 30 -11.90 -5.79 -4.30
C GLU A 30 -11.87 -5.01 -2.98
N HIS A 31 -10.83 -4.23 -2.79
CA HIS A 31 -10.75 -3.39 -1.58
C HIS A 31 -11.88 -2.36 -1.56
N ARG A 32 -12.15 -1.78 -2.70
CA ARG A 32 -13.14 -0.71 -2.81
C ARG A 32 -14.56 -1.25 -2.56
N SER A 33 -14.83 -2.45 -3.02
CA SER A 33 -16.16 -3.05 -2.88
C SER A 33 -16.32 -3.82 -1.59
N GLY A 34 -15.29 -3.93 -0.76
CA GLY A 34 -15.37 -4.66 0.48
C GLY A 34 -15.26 -6.16 0.32
N GLN A 35 -14.79 -6.63 -0.82
CA GLN A 35 -14.69 -8.08 -1.09
C GLN A 35 -13.29 -8.63 -0.86
N ALA A 36 -12.43 -7.85 -0.25
CA ALA A 36 -11.09 -8.30 0.04
C ALA A 36 -11.14 -9.42 1.06
N LYS A 37 -10.34 -10.45 0.83
CA LYS A 37 -10.28 -11.58 1.75
C LYS A 37 -9.63 -11.16 3.05
N GLY A 38 -9.90 -11.94 4.09
CA GLY A 38 -9.34 -11.65 5.40
C GLY A 38 -10.16 -10.65 6.19
N GLY A 39 -11.34 -10.30 5.71
CA GLY A 39 -12.22 -9.39 6.40
C GLY A 39 -11.73 -7.95 6.43
N GLN A 40 -10.77 -7.64 5.61
CA GLN A 40 -10.21 -6.29 5.55
C GLN A 40 -11.10 -5.41 4.69
N VAL A 41 -11.99 -4.70 5.32
CA VAL A 41 -12.82 -3.73 4.61
C VAL A 41 -12.19 -2.37 4.83
N ILE A 42 -11.54 -1.86 3.80
CA ILE A 42 -10.84 -0.59 3.89
C ILE A 42 -11.78 0.58 3.59
N GLY A 43 -12.78 0.33 2.76
CA GLY A 43 -13.68 1.40 2.34
C GLY A 43 -13.01 2.29 1.31
N ASP A 44 -13.32 3.57 1.39
CA ASP A 44 -12.70 4.53 0.48
C ASP A 44 -11.23 4.68 0.81
N PHE A 45 -10.41 4.69 -0.23
CA PHE A 45 -8.97 4.81 -0.04
C PHE A 45 -8.37 5.60 -1.18
N GLN A 46 -7.13 6.02 -0.97
CA GLN A 46 -6.33 6.69 -1.96
C GLN A 46 -5.14 5.81 -2.29
N LEU A 47 -4.86 5.63 -3.58
CA LEU A 47 -3.68 4.91 -4.02
C LEU A 47 -2.49 5.86 -3.94
N LEU A 48 -1.52 5.52 -3.10
CA LEU A 48 -0.37 6.39 -2.87
C LEU A 48 0.80 6.05 -3.76
N HIS A 49 1.01 4.75 -4.03
CA HIS A 49 2.27 4.34 -4.63
C HIS A 49 2.13 2.94 -5.20
N THR A 50 2.81 2.68 -6.30
CA THR A 50 2.91 1.32 -6.85
C THR A 50 4.34 1.07 -7.28
N GLU A 51 4.73 -0.21 -7.20
CA GLU A 51 6.01 -0.68 -7.72
C GLU A 51 5.75 -1.94 -8.51
N GLU A 52 6.59 -2.20 -9.48
CA GLU A 52 6.40 -3.34 -10.38
C GLU A 52 7.59 -4.27 -10.25
N PHE A 53 7.30 -5.57 -10.16
CA PHE A 53 8.32 -6.61 -10.02
C PHE A 53 8.05 -7.71 -11.02
N THR A 54 9.06 -8.52 -11.29
CA THR A 54 8.92 -9.62 -12.25
C THR A 54 8.56 -10.94 -11.59
N ASP A 55 8.62 -11.01 -10.25
CA ASP A 55 8.28 -12.23 -9.53
C ASP A 55 7.75 -11.90 -8.15
N TYR A 56 7.09 -12.88 -7.55
CA TYR A 56 6.50 -12.70 -6.23
C TYR A 56 7.53 -12.62 -5.12
N GLU A 57 8.62 -13.33 -5.27
CA GLU A 57 9.62 -13.39 -4.21
C GLU A 57 10.19 -12.02 -3.92
N THR A 58 10.60 -11.32 -4.99
CA THR A 58 11.16 -9.98 -4.85
C THR A 58 10.12 -9.00 -4.33
N ALA A 59 8.89 -9.11 -4.85
CA ALA A 59 7.81 -8.25 -4.41
C ALA A 59 7.50 -8.45 -2.93
N ARG A 60 7.52 -9.71 -2.49
CA ARG A 60 7.22 -10.02 -1.08
C ARG A 60 8.30 -9.47 -0.15
N GLU A 61 9.55 -9.55 -0.56
CA GLU A 61 10.62 -8.98 0.25
C GLU A 61 10.41 -7.50 0.45
N ARG A 62 10.00 -6.82 -0.61
CA ARG A 62 9.72 -5.39 -0.53
C ARG A 62 8.52 -5.12 0.36
N GLU A 63 7.48 -5.94 0.24
CA GLU A 63 6.29 -5.81 1.08
C GLU A 63 6.65 -5.93 2.56
N ILE A 64 7.45 -6.93 2.89
CA ILE A 64 7.87 -7.14 4.27
C ILE A 64 8.63 -5.93 4.79
N PHE A 65 9.56 -5.41 3.98
CA PHE A 65 10.29 -4.22 4.38
C PHE A 65 9.34 -3.04 4.64
N LEU A 66 8.38 -2.82 3.74
CA LEU A 66 7.51 -1.66 3.85
C LEU A 66 6.55 -1.76 5.04
N LYS A 67 6.32 -2.99 5.53
CA LYS A 67 5.47 -3.19 6.71
C LYS A 67 6.26 -3.09 8.01
N SER A 68 7.58 -3.01 7.93
CA SER A 68 8.42 -2.84 9.11
C SER A 68 8.45 -1.38 9.55
N GLY A 69 9.04 -1.14 10.71
CA GLY A 69 9.18 0.23 11.20
C GLY A 69 9.98 1.10 10.27
N GLN A 70 11.08 0.53 9.72
CA GLN A 70 11.89 1.27 8.76
C GLN A 70 11.11 1.59 7.50
N GLY A 71 10.28 0.64 7.06
CA GLY A 71 9.46 0.86 5.89
C GLY A 71 8.44 1.95 6.09
N ARG A 72 7.85 2.01 7.28
CA ARG A 72 6.90 3.08 7.59
C ARG A 72 7.56 4.44 7.54
N GLN A 73 8.79 4.53 8.04
CA GLN A 73 9.53 5.78 7.96
C GLN A 73 9.82 6.15 6.51
N TRP A 74 10.17 5.16 5.70
CA TRP A 74 10.40 5.41 4.30
C TRP A 74 9.16 5.94 3.61
N ILE A 75 7.99 5.35 3.91
CA ILE A 75 6.73 5.80 3.33
C ILE A 75 6.45 7.25 3.73
N ASN A 76 6.62 7.56 5.00
CA ASN A 76 6.38 8.91 5.48
C ASN A 76 7.29 9.93 4.82
N LYS A 77 8.57 9.60 4.70
CA LYS A 77 9.54 10.53 4.15
C LYS A 77 9.44 10.67 2.64
N THR A 78 9.12 9.58 1.96
CA THR A 78 9.22 9.54 0.51
C THR A 78 7.88 9.77 -0.16
N ILE A 79 6.85 9.14 0.33
CA ILE A 79 5.56 9.13 -0.34
C ILE A 79 4.63 10.18 0.24
N LEU A 80 4.42 10.14 1.54
CA LEU A 80 3.52 11.08 2.17
C LEU A 80 4.13 12.46 2.30
N LYS A 81 5.45 12.51 2.49
CA LYS A 81 6.17 13.78 2.65
C LYS A 81 5.46 14.68 3.63
N THR A 82 4.98 14.06 4.68
CA THR A 82 4.28 14.81 5.69
C THR A 82 5.23 15.80 6.30
N ARG A 83 4.86 17.03 6.26
CA ARG A 83 5.66 18.01 6.87
C ARG A 83 5.20 18.19 8.23
N PRO A 84 6.11 18.29 9.13
CA PRO A 84 5.75 18.75 10.44
C PRO A 84 5.26 20.14 10.22
N ALA A 85 4.34 20.42 10.69
CA ALA A 85 3.73 21.68 10.42
C ALA A 85 4.65 22.84 10.75
N ARG A 86 5.14 22.58 10.56
CA ARG A 86 5.50 23.06 10.58
C ARG A 86 6.01 23.14 10.73
N GLY A 87 6.04 23.39 10.78
CA GLY A 87 6.28 23.09 10.74
C GLY A 87 6.60 23.03 10.44
N GLY A 88 6.74 23.10 10.24
CA GLY A 88 6.82 22.72 9.90
C GLY A 88 6.83 22.59 9.66
#